data_0501d8482fff6aba89dbeee2acfd1ec7
#
_entry.id   0501d8482fff6aba89dbeee2acfd1ec7
#
_cell.length_a   1.000
_cell.length_b   1.000
_cell.length_c   1.000
_cell.angle_alpha   90.00
_cell.angle_beta   90.00
_cell.angle_gamma   90.00
#
_symmetry.space_group_name_H-M   'P 1'
#
loop_
_entity.id
_entity.type
_entity.pdbx_description
1 polymer ?
#
loop_
_entity_poly.entity_id
_entity_poly.type
_entity_poly.pdbx_seq_one_letter_code
_entity_poly.pdbx_strand_id
1 'polypeptide(L)'
;MTGKVSAFTQFKILLGKDLRHEMRTHEMLTSMGLYAVLVLIIFGVAFAQLGKAVDVAHLSGGLVWVLIVFTSLLGLGRSFSYEKEASCIEGILLVPMDRSVIYLSKLVSNLIFLSAVEVIALPLFYFFFMTSVAPAPSFPYSIASVVLGSIGISAVGTLLSSITVNARSKDVLLAVLFIPVVFPLLYTCVAATTAALVGADAWMETFRTGVLLAGAYDIVMTLASWVLYDFVISA
;
A
#
# COMPACT_ATOMS: atom_id res chain seq x y z
N MET A 1 -2.01 -25.43 33.07
CA MET A 1 -0.88 -24.55 32.67
C MET A 1 -0.89 -24.41 31.17
N THR A 2 -1.65 -23.49 30.63
CA THR A 2 -1.67 -23.18 29.18
C THR A 2 -0.47 -22.28 28.90
N GLY A 3 0.60 -22.87 28.34
CA GLY A 3 1.77 -22.08 27.95
C GLY A 3 1.36 -20.97 26.99
N LYS A 4 1.68 -19.71 27.32
CA LYS A 4 1.50 -18.56 26.42
C LYS A 4 2.22 -18.88 25.10
N VAL A 5 1.46 -19.01 24.02
CA VAL A 5 2.04 -19.17 22.67
C VAL A 5 2.90 -17.95 22.38
N SER A 6 4.15 -18.16 21.92
CA SER A 6 5.05 -17.04 21.60
C SER A 6 4.40 -16.07 20.61
N ALA A 7 4.61 -14.76 20.79
CA ALA A 7 4.11 -13.71 19.90
C ALA A 7 4.53 -13.96 18.44
N PHE A 8 5.72 -14.49 18.22
CA PHE A 8 6.19 -14.84 16.88
C PHE A 8 5.40 -16.01 16.25
N THR A 9 5.00 -17.00 17.06
CA THR A 9 4.16 -18.10 16.58
C THR A 9 2.76 -17.61 16.25
N GLN A 10 2.19 -16.73 17.09
CA GLN A 10 0.88 -16.10 16.83
C GLN A 10 0.92 -15.30 15.52
N PHE A 11 1.97 -14.49 15.31
CA PHE A 11 2.19 -13.74 14.08
C PHE A 11 2.20 -14.65 12.84
N LYS A 12 2.99 -15.73 12.87
CA LYS A 12 3.07 -16.68 11.75
C LYS A 12 1.74 -17.34 11.44
N ILE A 13 0.97 -17.71 12.47
CA ILE A 13 -0.34 -18.33 12.30
C ILE A 13 -1.32 -17.35 11.63
N LEU A 14 -1.39 -16.11 12.11
CA LEU A 14 -2.28 -15.08 11.57
C LEU A 14 -1.90 -14.72 10.13
N LEU A 15 -0.63 -14.44 9.88
CA LEU A 15 -0.13 -14.15 8.54
C LEU A 15 -0.38 -15.33 7.59
N GLY A 16 -0.07 -16.55 8.02
CA GLY A 16 -0.29 -17.77 7.23
C GLY A 16 -1.78 -18.03 6.93
N LYS A 17 -2.67 -17.65 7.85
CA LYS A 17 -4.13 -17.70 7.63
C LYS A 17 -4.53 -16.76 6.50
N ASP A 18 -4.12 -15.50 6.56
CA ASP A 18 -4.48 -14.48 5.58
C ASP A 18 -3.93 -14.82 4.18
N LEU A 19 -2.65 -15.20 4.11
CA LEU A 19 -2.02 -15.61 2.85
C LEU A 19 -2.71 -16.84 2.24
N ARG A 20 -2.99 -17.86 3.05
CA ARG A 20 -3.66 -19.09 2.57
C ARG A 20 -5.09 -18.82 2.13
N HIS A 21 -5.79 -17.94 2.83
CA HIS A 21 -7.14 -17.52 2.43
C HIS A 21 -7.11 -16.88 1.06
N GLU A 22 -6.25 -15.88 0.86
CA GLU A 22 -6.15 -15.15 -0.42
C GLU A 22 -5.65 -16.06 -1.56
N MET A 23 -4.68 -16.95 -1.30
CA MET A 23 -4.25 -17.94 -2.30
C MET A 23 -5.35 -18.92 -2.73
N ARG A 24 -6.41 -19.05 -1.95
CA ARG A 24 -7.54 -19.93 -2.23
C ARG A 24 -8.70 -19.21 -2.93
N THR A 25 -8.96 -17.98 -2.54
CA THR A 25 -10.08 -17.17 -3.05
C THR A 25 -9.70 -16.26 -4.20
N HIS A 26 -8.47 -15.74 -4.19
CA HIS A 26 -7.94 -14.76 -5.16
C HIS A 26 -8.78 -13.49 -5.31
N GLU A 27 -9.68 -13.19 -4.37
CA GLU A 27 -10.64 -12.08 -4.51
C GLU A 27 -9.98 -10.71 -4.43
N MET A 28 -9.07 -10.53 -3.46
CA MET A 28 -8.39 -9.26 -3.23
C MET A 28 -7.37 -8.98 -4.34
N LEU A 29 -6.48 -9.93 -4.61
CA LEU A 29 -5.45 -9.80 -5.65
C LEU A 29 -6.04 -9.61 -7.05
N THR A 30 -7.11 -10.34 -7.37
CA THR A 30 -7.80 -10.20 -8.67
C THR A 30 -8.42 -8.82 -8.82
N SER A 31 -9.07 -8.31 -7.79
CA SER A 31 -9.68 -6.97 -7.81
C SER A 31 -8.64 -5.86 -7.95
N MET A 32 -7.57 -5.95 -7.16
CA MET A 32 -6.45 -5.01 -7.22
C MET A 32 -5.75 -5.07 -8.59
N GLY A 33 -5.49 -6.29 -9.09
CA GLY A 33 -4.83 -6.50 -10.38
C GLY A 33 -5.66 -6.01 -11.56
N LEU A 34 -6.97 -6.32 -11.59
CA LEU A 34 -7.88 -5.82 -12.62
C LEU A 34 -7.95 -4.29 -12.64
N TYR A 35 -8.00 -3.68 -11.45
CA TYR A 35 -7.98 -2.23 -11.36
C TYR A 35 -6.65 -1.64 -11.88
N ALA A 36 -5.52 -2.23 -11.49
CA ALA A 36 -4.21 -1.79 -11.98
C ALA A 36 -4.12 -1.85 -13.51
N VAL A 37 -4.57 -2.95 -14.12
CA VAL A 37 -4.62 -3.09 -15.58
C VAL A 37 -5.57 -2.06 -16.22
N LEU A 38 -6.75 -1.83 -15.63
CA LEU A 38 -7.69 -0.83 -16.12
C LEU A 38 -7.07 0.57 -16.14
N VAL A 39 -6.39 0.97 -15.05
CA VAL A 39 -5.70 2.27 -14.96
C VAL A 39 -4.61 2.37 -16.01
N LEU A 40 -3.81 1.31 -16.22
CA LEU A 40 -2.78 1.30 -17.27
C LEU A 40 -3.37 1.46 -18.67
N ILE A 41 -4.50 0.82 -18.96
CA ILE A 41 -5.20 0.96 -20.26
C ILE A 41 -5.70 2.41 -20.43
N ILE A 42 -6.34 2.98 -19.41
CA ILE A 42 -6.84 4.36 -19.45
C ILE A 42 -5.68 5.34 -19.72
N PHE A 43 -4.57 5.20 -19.00
CA PHE A 43 -3.39 6.03 -19.24
C PHE A 43 -2.83 5.84 -20.65
N GLY A 44 -2.76 4.59 -21.13
CA GLY A 44 -2.30 4.29 -22.48
C GLY A 44 -3.15 4.97 -23.56
N VAL A 45 -4.47 4.89 -23.43
CA VAL A 45 -5.38 5.56 -24.36
C VAL A 45 -5.26 7.09 -24.27
N ALA A 46 -5.16 7.65 -23.06
CA ALA A 46 -5.02 9.09 -22.87
C ALA A 46 -3.72 9.62 -23.50
N PHE A 47 -2.59 8.95 -23.28
CA PHE A 47 -1.32 9.37 -23.89
C PHE A 47 -1.23 9.16 -25.39
N ALA A 48 -1.86 8.10 -25.91
CA ALA A 48 -1.95 7.89 -27.35
C ALA A 48 -2.68 9.04 -28.06
N GLN A 49 -3.66 9.65 -27.40
CA GLN A 49 -4.39 10.80 -27.96
C GLN A 49 -3.61 12.12 -27.82
N LEU A 50 -2.85 12.30 -26.74
CA LEU A 50 -2.06 13.52 -26.49
C LEU A 50 -0.78 13.57 -27.34
N GLY A 51 -0.32 12.43 -27.85
CA GLY A 51 0.88 12.34 -28.67
C GLY A 51 2.12 12.89 -27.96
N LYS A 52 3.00 13.58 -28.71
CA LYS A 52 4.25 14.15 -28.19
C LYS A 52 4.07 15.46 -27.39
N ALA A 53 2.83 15.92 -27.21
CA ALA A 53 2.57 17.18 -26.49
C ALA A 53 2.80 17.08 -24.99
N VAL A 54 2.86 15.87 -24.42
CA VAL A 54 3.00 15.63 -22.99
C VAL A 54 4.29 14.84 -22.72
N ASP A 55 5.09 15.38 -21.80
CA ASP A 55 6.26 14.68 -21.29
C ASP A 55 5.83 13.69 -20.18
N VAL A 56 5.66 12.43 -20.59
CA VAL A 56 5.24 11.35 -19.71
C VAL A 56 6.27 11.07 -18.61
N ALA A 57 7.56 11.34 -18.85
CA ALA A 57 8.60 11.13 -17.86
C ALA A 57 8.37 12.00 -16.61
N HIS A 58 8.05 13.28 -16.81
CA HIS A 58 7.76 14.19 -15.69
C HIS A 58 6.46 13.87 -14.95
N LEU A 59 5.50 13.22 -15.59
CA LEU A 59 4.24 12.80 -14.96
C LEU A 59 4.33 11.40 -14.32
N SER A 60 5.37 10.63 -14.65
CA SER A 60 5.47 9.21 -14.31
C SER A 60 5.34 8.92 -12.81
N GLY A 61 5.99 9.72 -11.96
CA GLY A 61 5.86 9.56 -10.50
C GLY A 61 4.43 9.70 -10.03
N GLY A 62 3.73 10.76 -10.46
CA GLY A 62 2.32 10.96 -10.11
C GLY A 62 1.42 9.83 -10.58
N LEU A 63 1.62 9.35 -11.81
CA LEU A 63 0.82 8.26 -12.38
C LEU A 63 1.04 6.92 -11.64
N VAL A 64 2.30 6.60 -11.33
CA VAL A 64 2.63 5.42 -10.51
C VAL A 64 1.94 5.49 -9.15
N TRP A 65 1.98 6.66 -8.49
CA TRP A 65 1.37 6.80 -7.17
C TRP A 65 -0.15 6.82 -7.20
N VAL A 66 -0.78 7.32 -8.25
CA VAL A 66 -2.24 7.17 -8.47
C VAL A 66 -2.60 5.69 -8.56
N LEU A 67 -1.85 4.91 -9.35
CA LEU A 67 -2.07 3.47 -9.47
C LEU A 67 -1.93 2.77 -8.10
N ILE A 68 -0.85 3.03 -7.36
CA ILE A 68 -0.57 2.39 -6.06
C ILE A 68 -1.65 2.73 -5.03
N VAL A 69 -2.00 4.01 -4.89
CA VAL A 69 -2.97 4.48 -3.88
C VAL A 69 -4.35 3.88 -4.09
N PHE A 70 -4.86 3.94 -5.31
CA PHE A 70 -6.20 3.40 -5.58
C PHE A 70 -6.23 1.88 -5.50
N THR A 71 -5.16 1.20 -5.94
CA THR A 71 -5.03 -0.24 -5.77
C THR A 71 -4.98 -0.63 -4.29
N SER A 72 -4.24 0.13 -3.48
CA SER A 72 -4.16 -0.12 -2.04
C SER A 72 -5.50 0.09 -1.33
N LEU A 73 -6.26 1.13 -1.69
CA LEU A 73 -7.60 1.36 -1.12
C LEU A 73 -8.56 0.19 -1.37
N LEU A 74 -8.52 -0.41 -2.57
CA LEU A 74 -9.32 -1.59 -2.88
C LEU A 74 -8.91 -2.79 -2.01
N GLY A 75 -7.62 -3.00 -1.83
CA GLY A 75 -7.10 -4.07 -0.98
C GLY A 75 -7.47 -3.87 0.49
N LEU A 76 -7.21 -2.67 1.01
CA LEU A 76 -7.48 -2.32 2.41
C LEU A 76 -8.98 -2.40 2.76
N GLY A 77 -9.86 -1.96 1.86
CA GLY A 77 -11.31 -2.08 2.03
C GLY A 77 -11.77 -3.53 2.19
N ARG A 78 -11.06 -4.49 1.62
CA ARG A 78 -11.37 -5.92 1.71
C ARG A 78 -10.65 -6.64 2.85
N SER A 79 -9.53 -6.12 3.32
CA SER A 79 -8.65 -6.79 4.30
C SER A 79 -9.35 -7.25 5.58
N PHE A 80 -10.32 -6.49 6.10
CA PHE A 80 -11.10 -6.84 7.29
C PHE A 80 -12.52 -7.32 6.99
N SER A 81 -12.98 -7.22 5.75
CA SER A 81 -14.36 -7.55 5.38
C SER A 81 -14.67 -9.02 5.63
N TYR A 82 -13.78 -9.90 5.21
CA TYR A 82 -13.95 -11.35 5.41
C TYR A 82 -14.02 -11.74 6.89
N GLU A 83 -13.16 -11.15 7.72
CA GLU A 83 -13.16 -11.46 9.15
C GLU A 83 -14.42 -11.00 9.85
N LYS A 84 -15.00 -9.90 9.41
CA LYS A 84 -16.29 -9.41 9.90
C LYS A 84 -17.43 -10.33 9.45
N GLU A 85 -17.50 -10.69 8.16
CA GLU A 85 -18.54 -11.55 7.61
C GLU A 85 -18.54 -12.95 8.23
N ALA A 86 -17.35 -13.49 8.52
CA ALA A 86 -17.19 -14.79 9.16
C ALA A 86 -17.28 -14.75 10.70
N SER A 87 -17.59 -13.58 11.32
CA SER A 87 -17.57 -13.38 12.79
C SER A 87 -16.24 -13.80 13.44
N CYS A 88 -15.16 -13.87 12.65
CA CYS A 88 -13.86 -14.30 13.13
C CYS A 88 -13.21 -13.28 14.07
N ILE A 89 -13.54 -11.99 13.95
CA ILE A 89 -13.01 -10.93 14.82
C ILE A 89 -13.36 -11.22 16.27
N GLU A 90 -14.61 -11.56 16.54
CA GLU A 90 -15.07 -11.93 17.90
C GLU A 90 -14.33 -13.16 18.43
N GLY A 91 -14.12 -14.17 17.58
CA GLY A 91 -13.36 -15.37 17.94
C GLY A 91 -11.89 -15.09 18.25
N ILE A 92 -11.26 -14.18 17.51
CA ILE A 92 -9.86 -13.76 17.74
C ILE A 92 -9.74 -12.99 19.06
N LEU A 93 -10.73 -12.17 19.42
CA LEU A 93 -10.76 -11.40 20.65
C LEU A 93 -10.97 -12.26 21.90
N LEU A 94 -11.56 -13.45 21.77
CA LEU A 94 -11.73 -14.41 22.88
C LEU A 94 -10.44 -15.17 23.21
N VAL A 95 -9.46 -15.18 22.33
CA VAL A 95 -8.16 -15.82 22.57
C VAL A 95 -7.24 -14.79 23.26
N PRO A 96 -6.48 -15.16 24.31
CA PRO A 96 -5.51 -14.27 24.96
C PRO A 96 -4.30 -14.01 24.07
N MET A 97 -4.51 -13.22 23.02
CA MET A 97 -3.49 -12.82 22.05
C MET A 97 -3.15 -11.34 22.21
N ASP A 98 -1.88 -11.00 21.96
CA ASP A 98 -1.45 -9.62 21.96
C ASP A 98 -2.03 -8.89 20.72
N ARG A 99 -2.81 -7.83 20.93
CA ARG A 99 -3.44 -7.04 19.85
C ARG A 99 -2.42 -6.44 18.90
N SER A 100 -1.25 -6.08 19.42
CA SER A 100 -0.11 -5.64 18.61
C SER A 100 0.32 -6.66 17.55
N VAL A 101 0.22 -7.96 17.86
CA VAL A 101 0.55 -9.04 16.91
C VAL A 101 -0.49 -9.11 15.80
N ILE A 102 -1.76 -8.86 16.11
CA ILE A 102 -2.84 -8.81 15.12
C ILE A 102 -2.58 -7.66 14.13
N TYR A 103 -2.30 -6.45 14.63
CA TYR A 103 -1.96 -5.31 13.80
C TYR A 103 -0.78 -5.59 12.87
N LEU A 104 0.34 -6.08 13.43
CA LEU A 104 1.55 -6.35 12.65
C LEU A 104 1.33 -7.44 11.59
N SER A 105 0.56 -8.49 11.91
CA SER A 105 0.24 -9.54 10.92
C SER A 105 -0.59 -8.99 9.77
N LYS A 106 -1.56 -8.12 10.05
CA LYS A 106 -2.40 -7.47 9.04
C LYS A 106 -1.61 -6.47 8.19
N LEU A 107 -0.75 -5.66 8.82
CA LEU A 107 0.13 -4.74 8.11
C LEU A 107 1.00 -5.50 7.10
N VAL A 108 1.65 -6.58 7.54
CA VAL A 108 2.53 -7.38 6.67
C VAL A 108 1.73 -8.10 5.59
N SER A 109 0.53 -8.63 5.89
CA SER A 109 -0.36 -9.22 4.88
C SER A 109 -0.72 -8.20 3.79
N ASN A 110 -1.17 -7.02 4.18
CA ASN A 110 -1.55 -5.94 3.25
C ASN A 110 -0.36 -5.49 2.41
N LEU A 111 0.83 -5.36 3.02
CA LEU A 111 2.05 -5.02 2.30
C LEU A 111 2.43 -6.10 1.28
N ILE A 112 2.33 -7.38 1.62
CA ILE A 112 2.60 -8.49 0.70
C ILE A 112 1.63 -8.47 -0.48
N PHE A 113 0.34 -8.28 -0.24
CA PHE A 113 -0.66 -8.25 -1.31
C PHE A 113 -0.48 -7.04 -2.22
N LEU A 114 -0.21 -5.86 -1.66
CA LEU A 114 0.10 -4.66 -2.43
C LEU A 114 1.35 -4.86 -3.28
N SER A 115 2.44 -5.34 -2.67
CA SER A 115 3.70 -5.62 -3.39
C SER A 115 3.54 -6.67 -4.48
N ALA A 116 2.68 -7.68 -4.28
CA ALA A 116 2.42 -8.69 -5.32
C ALA A 116 1.80 -8.07 -6.57
N VAL A 117 0.89 -7.10 -6.41
CA VAL A 117 0.31 -6.36 -7.54
C VAL A 117 1.32 -5.39 -8.14
N GLU A 118 2.10 -4.69 -7.31
CA GLU A 118 3.15 -3.76 -7.76
C GLU A 118 4.21 -4.45 -8.62
N VAL A 119 4.66 -5.65 -8.25
CA VAL A 119 5.64 -6.46 -9.00
C VAL A 119 5.17 -6.75 -10.43
N ILE A 120 3.88 -6.78 -10.69
CA ILE A 120 3.30 -6.98 -12.03
C ILE A 120 3.01 -5.62 -12.69
N ALA A 121 2.36 -4.72 -11.96
CA ALA A 121 1.85 -3.47 -12.51
C ALA A 121 2.97 -2.48 -12.85
N LEU A 122 4.04 -2.39 -12.04
CA LEU A 122 5.14 -1.45 -12.29
C LEU A 122 5.95 -1.82 -13.54
N PRO A 123 6.41 -3.07 -13.75
CA PRO A 123 7.07 -3.43 -15.01
C PRO A 123 6.20 -3.16 -16.23
N LEU A 124 4.90 -3.42 -16.16
CA LEU A 124 3.98 -3.09 -17.25
C LEU A 124 3.89 -1.57 -17.48
N PHE A 125 3.81 -0.78 -16.41
CA PHE A 125 3.85 0.68 -16.50
C PHE A 125 5.13 1.16 -17.21
N TYR A 126 6.29 0.68 -16.79
CA TYR A 126 7.57 1.05 -17.39
C TYR A 126 7.66 0.61 -18.84
N PHE A 127 7.23 -0.60 -19.14
CA PHE A 127 7.25 -1.11 -20.53
C PHE A 127 6.37 -0.28 -21.45
N PHE A 128 5.17 0.11 -21.03
CA PHE A 128 4.26 0.85 -21.91
C PHE A 128 4.58 2.35 -22.01
N PHE A 129 5.07 2.97 -20.93
CA PHE A 129 5.16 4.42 -20.86
C PHE A 129 6.59 4.97 -20.84
N MET A 130 7.59 4.16 -20.48
CA MET A 130 8.96 4.62 -20.29
C MET A 130 9.97 4.04 -21.30
N THR A 131 9.56 3.18 -22.22
CA THR A 131 10.47 2.58 -23.23
C THR A 131 11.07 3.59 -24.18
N SER A 132 10.44 4.72 -24.42
CA SER A 132 10.96 5.81 -25.25
C SER A 132 11.87 6.77 -24.50
N VAL A 133 11.91 6.66 -23.17
CA VAL A 133 12.82 7.44 -22.32
C VAL A 133 14.09 6.62 -22.15
N ALA A 134 15.25 7.24 -22.37
CA ALA A 134 16.53 6.58 -22.14
C ALA A 134 16.55 5.99 -20.71
N PRO A 135 17.04 4.75 -20.51
CA PRO A 135 17.04 4.15 -19.20
C PRO A 135 17.80 5.03 -18.23
N ALA A 136 17.08 5.67 -17.33
CA ALA A 136 17.70 6.51 -16.33
C ALA A 136 18.58 5.61 -15.44
N PRO A 137 19.85 5.95 -15.18
CA PRO A 137 20.71 5.18 -14.29
C PRO A 137 20.17 5.05 -12.87
N SER A 138 19.16 5.82 -12.58
CA SER A 138 18.45 5.94 -11.31
C SER A 138 17.20 5.06 -11.16
N PHE A 139 16.84 4.25 -12.16
CA PHE A 139 15.67 3.35 -12.11
C PHE A 139 15.54 2.53 -10.81
N PRO A 140 16.61 1.90 -10.28
CA PRO A 140 16.53 1.15 -9.03
C PRO A 140 16.10 2.00 -7.83
N TYR A 141 16.39 3.29 -7.85
CA TYR A 141 16.03 4.21 -6.79
C TYR A 141 14.50 4.47 -6.75
N SER A 142 13.83 4.44 -7.90
CA SER A 142 12.37 4.55 -7.94
C SER A 142 11.69 3.39 -7.20
N ILE A 143 12.25 2.19 -7.26
CA ILE A 143 11.76 1.02 -6.51
C ILE A 143 11.89 1.26 -5.00
N ALA A 144 12.98 1.88 -4.53
CA ALA A 144 13.14 2.19 -3.11
C ALA A 144 12.05 3.16 -2.61
N SER A 145 11.68 4.17 -3.42
CA SER A 145 10.56 5.07 -3.09
C SER A 145 9.24 4.33 -3.00
N VAL A 146 8.99 3.41 -3.94
CA VAL A 146 7.76 2.60 -3.95
C VAL A 146 7.68 1.72 -2.71
N VAL A 147 8.76 1.01 -2.37
CA VAL A 147 8.78 0.13 -1.18
C VAL A 147 8.50 0.92 0.10
N LEU A 148 9.14 2.07 0.29
CA LEU A 148 8.88 2.93 1.44
C LEU A 148 7.42 3.37 1.47
N GLY A 149 6.93 3.98 0.40
CA GLY A 149 5.55 4.45 0.38
C GLY A 149 4.51 3.34 0.59
N SER A 150 4.77 2.13 0.08
CA SER A 150 3.90 0.96 0.31
C SER A 150 3.88 0.52 1.78
N ILE A 151 5.01 0.67 2.50
CA ILE A 151 5.08 0.42 3.95
C ILE A 151 4.19 1.42 4.69
N GLY A 152 4.33 2.72 4.43
CA GLY A 152 3.51 3.74 5.08
C GLY A 152 2.03 3.64 4.75
N ILE A 153 1.68 3.38 3.49
CA ILE A 153 0.31 3.10 3.04
C ILE A 153 -0.27 1.91 3.79
N SER A 154 0.47 0.81 3.89
CA SER A 154 0.01 -0.40 4.57
C SER A 154 -0.15 -0.17 6.08
N ALA A 155 0.76 0.58 6.71
CA ALA A 155 0.70 0.87 8.15
C ALA A 155 -0.54 1.70 8.51
N VAL A 156 -0.73 2.84 7.85
CA VAL A 156 -1.88 3.72 8.07
C VAL A 156 -3.17 3.05 7.62
N GLY A 157 -3.15 2.43 6.45
CA GLY A 157 -4.31 1.78 5.87
C GLY A 157 -4.85 0.64 6.72
N THR A 158 -3.98 -0.15 7.34
CA THR A 158 -4.39 -1.22 8.26
C THR A 158 -5.11 -0.66 9.50
N LEU A 159 -4.62 0.41 10.10
CA LEU A 159 -5.32 1.07 11.21
C LEU A 159 -6.68 1.61 10.77
N LEU A 160 -6.72 2.39 9.69
CA LEU A 160 -7.95 3.02 9.22
C LEU A 160 -9.00 2.00 8.77
N SER A 161 -8.60 0.91 8.12
CA SER A 161 -9.52 -0.16 7.74
C SER A 161 -10.11 -0.88 8.96
N SER A 162 -9.35 -1.02 10.05
CA SER A 162 -9.88 -1.57 11.29
C SER A 162 -10.92 -0.65 11.97
N ILE A 163 -10.72 0.67 11.90
CA ILE A 163 -11.68 1.66 12.42
C ILE A 163 -12.97 1.65 11.59
N THR A 164 -12.84 1.56 10.28
CA THR A 164 -13.98 1.72 9.37
C THR A 164 -14.77 0.44 9.12
N VAL A 165 -14.25 -0.73 9.49
CA VAL A 165 -14.88 -2.04 9.20
C VAL A 165 -16.30 -2.15 9.74
N ASN A 166 -16.64 -1.48 10.83
CA ASN A 166 -17.96 -1.49 11.45
C ASN A 166 -18.91 -0.42 10.88
N ALA A 167 -18.42 0.49 10.05
CA ALA A 167 -19.24 1.54 9.47
C ALA A 167 -20.14 0.98 8.34
N ARG A 168 -21.33 1.57 8.18
CA ARG A 168 -22.28 1.18 7.12
C ARG A 168 -21.73 1.51 5.72
N SER A 169 -20.94 2.58 5.60
CA SER A 169 -20.26 3.02 4.36
C SER A 169 -18.74 2.92 4.52
N LYS A 170 -18.24 1.74 4.89
CA LYS A 170 -16.84 1.49 5.23
C LYS A 170 -15.84 1.99 4.17
N ASP A 171 -16.10 1.70 2.88
CA ASP A 171 -15.17 2.03 1.80
C ASP A 171 -15.05 3.54 1.57
N VAL A 172 -16.18 4.26 1.65
CA VAL A 172 -16.19 5.72 1.54
C VAL A 172 -15.49 6.37 2.74
N LEU A 173 -15.79 5.87 3.95
CA LEU A 173 -15.18 6.39 5.17
C LEU A 173 -13.67 6.13 5.19
N LEU A 174 -13.26 4.93 4.75
CA LEU A 174 -11.84 4.59 4.60
C LEU A 174 -11.14 5.58 3.66
N ALA A 175 -11.68 5.82 2.47
CA ALA A 175 -11.08 6.73 1.50
C ALA A 175 -10.99 8.17 2.02
N VAL A 176 -12.05 8.67 2.67
CA VAL A 176 -12.11 10.04 3.23
C VAL A 176 -11.08 10.24 4.35
N LEU A 177 -10.85 9.24 5.19
CA LEU A 177 -9.84 9.31 6.26
C LEU A 177 -8.42 9.05 5.74
N PHE A 178 -8.28 8.14 4.78
CA PHE A 178 -6.99 7.69 4.27
C PHE A 178 -6.26 8.78 3.47
N ILE A 179 -6.96 9.45 2.54
CA ILE A 179 -6.34 10.41 1.64
C ILE A 179 -5.63 11.55 2.37
N PRO A 180 -6.26 12.26 3.34
CA PRO A 180 -5.59 13.35 4.05
C PRO A 180 -4.39 12.88 4.88
N VAL A 181 -4.49 11.70 5.50
CA VAL A 181 -3.42 11.18 6.35
C VAL A 181 -2.21 10.76 5.51
N VAL A 182 -2.43 10.11 4.36
CA VAL A 182 -1.34 9.62 3.50
C VAL A 182 -0.78 10.72 2.59
N PHE A 183 -1.46 11.86 2.45
CA PHE A 183 -1.04 12.95 1.56
C PHE A 183 0.42 13.42 1.77
N PRO A 184 0.94 13.64 3.00
CA PRO A 184 2.33 14.04 3.19
C PRO A 184 3.33 12.99 2.68
N LEU A 185 3.02 11.69 2.87
CA LEU A 185 3.81 10.59 2.34
C LEU A 185 3.79 10.60 0.80
N LEU A 186 2.61 10.76 0.21
CA LEU A 186 2.47 10.77 -1.25
C LEU A 186 3.26 11.90 -1.88
N TYR A 187 3.22 13.09 -1.31
CA TYR A 187 3.98 14.23 -1.82
C TYR A 187 5.48 13.92 -1.90
N THR A 188 6.06 13.36 -0.84
CA THR A 188 7.49 13.02 -0.78
C THR A 188 7.84 11.87 -1.73
N CYS A 189 6.99 10.84 -1.79
CA CYS A 189 7.20 9.68 -2.64
C CYS A 189 7.05 10.01 -4.14
N VAL A 190 6.06 10.82 -4.52
CA VAL A 190 5.91 11.31 -5.91
C VAL A 190 7.15 12.08 -6.33
N ALA A 191 7.62 13.03 -5.50
CA ALA A 191 8.81 13.82 -5.79
C ALA A 191 10.05 12.92 -5.95
N ALA A 192 10.28 11.99 -5.03
CA ALA A 192 11.41 11.07 -5.09
C ALA A 192 11.35 10.14 -6.31
N THR A 193 10.17 9.59 -6.61
CA THR A 193 9.99 8.70 -7.76
C THR A 193 10.20 9.44 -9.08
N THR A 194 9.62 10.64 -9.22
CA THR A 194 9.81 11.48 -10.43
C THR A 194 11.28 11.85 -10.60
N ALA A 195 11.94 12.30 -9.53
CA ALA A 195 13.36 12.64 -9.58
C ALA A 195 14.22 11.45 -10.02
N ALA A 196 13.94 10.25 -9.50
CA ALA A 196 14.64 9.03 -9.88
C ALA A 196 14.39 8.61 -11.33
N LEU A 197 13.22 8.85 -11.88
CA LEU A 197 12.85 8.45 -13.25
C LEU A 197 13.30 9.43 -14.31
N VAL A 198 13.22 10.74 -14.02
CA VAL A 198 13.63 11.79 -14.96
C VAL A 198 15.15 11.93 -15.00
N GLY A 199 15.82 11.76 -13.85
CA GLY A 199 17.29 11.86 -13.78
C GLY A 199 17.83 13.25 -14.11
N ALA A 200 17.04 14.33 -13.88
CA ALA A 200 17.45 15.70 -14.13
C ALA A 200 18.58 16.13 -13.17
N ASP A 201 19.20 17.29 -13.44
CA ASP A 201 20.25 17.83 -12.56
C ASP A 201 19.77 17.89 -11.11
N ALA A 202 20.66 17.51 -10.17
CA ALA A 202 20.36 17.44 -8.73
C ALA A 202 19.23 16.46 -8.31
N TRP A 203 18.85 15.51 -9.17
CA TRP A 203 17.83 14.51 -8.84
C TRP A 203 18.12 13.73 -7.55
N MET A 204 19.39 13.46 -7.27
CA MET A 204 19.81 12.70 -6.08
C MET A 204 19.49 13.44 -4.78
N GLU A 205 19.54 14.77 -4.76
CA GLU A 205 19.19 15.57 -3.59
C GLU A 205 17.68 15.50 -3.32
N THR A 206 16.87 15.69 -4.36
CA THR A 206 15.41 15.56 -4.27
C THR A 206 14.98 14.15 -3.85
N PHE A 207 15.59 13.13 -4.46
CA PHE A 207 15.37 11.73 -4.11
C PHE A 207 15.70 11.47 -2.64
N ARG A 208 16.89 11.85 -2.20
CA ARG A 208 17.38 11.64 -0.84
C ARG A 208 16.48 12.32 0.20
N THR A 209 16.10 13.57 -0.05
CA THR A 209 15.19 14.31 0.81
C THR A 209 13.82 13.63 0.88
N GLY A 210 13.26 13.23 -0.26
CA GLY A 210 11.98 12.54 -0.33
C GLY A 210 11.99 11.20 0.43
N VAL A 211 13.03 10.38 0.24
CA VAL A 211 13.19 9.09 0.95
C VAL A 211 13.37 9.29 2.46
N LEU A 212 14.14 10.29 2.90
CA LEU A 212 14.29 10.57 4.32
C LEU A 212 12.99 11.01 4.97
N LEU A 213 12.22 11.87 4.30
CA LEU A 213 10.92 12.32 4.80
C LEU A 213 9.88 11.19 4.80
N ALA A 214 9.87 10.36 3.75
CA ALA A 214 9.01 9.18 3.70
C ALA A 214 9.34 8.19 4.82
N GLY A 215 10.63 7.88 5.03
CA GLY A 215 11.06 7.01 6.11
C GLY A 215 10.75 7.56 7.51
N ALA A 216 10.90 8.87 7.72
CA ALA A 216 10.49 9.51 8.97
C ALA A 216 8.97 9.41 9.19
N TYR A 217 8.18 9.63 8.14
CA TYR A 217 6.73 9.44 8.17
C TYR A 217 6.37 8.00 8.51
N ASP A 218 6.99 7.03 7.87
CA ASP A 218 6.73 5.60 8.09
C ASP A 218 6.98 5.19 9.54
N ILE A 219 8.10 5.64 10.12
CA ILE A 219 8.41 5.36 11.53
C ILE A 219 7.34 5.95 12.45
N VAL A 220 7.02 7.24 12.28
CA VAL A 220 6.04 7.93 13.12
C VAL A 220 4.66 7.31 12.98
N MET A 221 4.20 7.09 11.75
CA MET A 221 2.85 6.58 11.52
C MET A 221 2.69 5.11 11.86
N THR A 222 3.73 4.28 11.67
CA THR A 222 3.70 2.87 12.10
C THR A 222 3.63 2.78 13.62
N LEU A 223 4.42 3.57 14.35
CA LEU A 223 4.39 3.61 15.81
C LEU A 223 3.05 4.15 16.33
N ALA A 224 2.55 5.24 15.75
CA ALA A 224 1.26 5.80 16.10
C ALA A 224 0.12 4.78 15.85
N SER A 225 0.11 4.15 14.68
CA SER A 225 -0.88 3.14 14.34
C SER A 225 -0.81 1.92 15.26
N TRP A 226 0.39 1.48 15.60
CA TRP A 226 0.58 0.37 16.52
C TRP A 226 0.02 0.65 17.91
N VAL A 227 0.27 1.86 18.47
CA VAL A 227 -0.25 2.27 19.78
C VAL A 227 -1.77 2.46 19.72
N LEU A 228 -2.28 3.14 18.67
CA LEU A 228 -3.71 3.42 18.53
C LEU A 228 -4.55 2.16 18.30
N TYR A 229 -3.97 1.14 17.65
CA TYR A 229 -4.69 -0.10 17.34
C TYR A 229 -5.24 -0.80 18.59
N ASP A 230 -4.52 -0.72 19.69
CA ASP A 230 -4.95 -1.32 20.97
C ASP A 230 -6.22 -0.66 21.50
N PHE A 231 -6.34 0.68 21.34
CA PHE A 231 -7.53 1.43 21.71
C PHE A 231 -8.71 1.17 20.78
N VAL A 232 -8.45 1.06 19.48
CA VAL A 232 -9.48 0.86 18.44
C VAL A 232 -10.18 -0.48 18.60
N ILE A 233 -9.47 -1.54 18.92
CA ILE A 233 -10.07 -2.88 19.09
C ILE A 233 -10.76 -3.04 20.45
N SER A 234 -10.43 -2.18 21.44
CA SER A 234 -11.06 -2.23 22.76
C SER A 234 -12.35 -1.39 22.87
N ALA A 235 -12.62 -0.54 21.90
CA ALA A 235 -13.83 0.28 21.83
C ALA A 235 -14.98 -0.44 21.13
#